data_dfceb041f238ded2ce8857bb39b78033
#
_entry.id   dfceb041f238ded2ce8857bb39b78033
#
_cell.length_a   1.000
_cell.length_b   1.000
_cell.length_c   1.000
_cell.angle_alpha   90.00
_cell.angle_beta   90.00
_cell.angle_gamma   90.00
#
_symmetry.space_group_name_H-M   'P 1'
#
loop_
_entity.id
_entity.type
_entity.pdbx_description
1 polymer ?
#
loop_
_entity_poly.entity_id
_entity_poly.type
_entity_poly.pdbx_seq_one_letter_code
_entity_poly.pdbx_strand_id
1 'polypeptide(L)'
;MLRQTILFIFLITAVFTQAQDINGIWKGKLVMEPGGCMPVYNIEFQLQVAGSKITGVSYHYSDTANYVKENFEGIYKRDSILINEIGVTTFHVPSDCVPCIKKYLLTYHKGGGNVVSEEQLRGSWTGKTMDGKIICPPGTIVLTRFDKSAFKPELKLPPSLTKRKTELVKEIKVDTGSIKIDFYDNGQIDGDTISVYANNMPVVSNRLLTTKPVSIIIKIDLKRTEQELIMVGENLGSIPPNTALMIVYAGNKRYQLYLTSDEQKNAMVRFIYEKPVVQVKTQ
;
A
#
# COMPACT_ATOMS: atom_id res chain seq x y z
N MET A 1 9.44 -4.63 -65.65
CA MET A 1 9.62 -3.64 -64.55
C MET A 1 8.70 -4.02 -63.41
N LEU A 2 9.22 -4.68 -62.38
CA LEU A 2 8.44 -5.16 -61.23
C LEU A 2 8.54 -4.07 -60.14
N ARG A 3 7.41 -3.43 -59.81
CA ARG A 3 7.32 -2.45 -58.70
C ARG A 3 7.15 -3.22 -57.40
N GLN A 4 8.18 -3.27 -56.57
CA GLN A 4 8.09 -3.76 -55.18
C GLN A 4 7.45 -2.67 -54.33
N THR A 5 6.26 -2.96 -53.82
CA THR A 5 5.57 -2.14 -52.83
C THR A 5 6.05 -2.59 -51.42
N ILE A 6 6.85 -1.77 -50.78
CA ILE A 6 7.32 -2.01 -49.39
C ILE A 6 6.19 -1.60 -48.45
N LEU A 7 5.58 -2.60 -47.80
CA LEU A 7 4.54 -2.38 -46.78
C LEU A 7 5.24 -2.09 -45.42
N PHE A 8 5.21 -0.82 -45.01
CA PHE A 8 5.69 -0.44 -43.67
C PHE A 8 4.63 -0.84 -42.64
N ILE A 9 4.87 -1.92 -41.90
CA ILE A 9 4.05 -2.31 -40.75
C ILE A 9 4.52 -1.45 -39.55
N PHE A 10 3.72 -0.44 -39.18
CA PHE A 10 3.89 0.30 -37.93
C PHE A 10 3.48 -0.60 -36.77
N LEU A 11 4.46 -1.13 -36.04
CA LEU A 11 4.25 -1.82 -34.78
C LEU A 11 3.89 -0.77 -33.72
N ILE A 12 2.59 -0.58 -33.45
CA ILE A 12 2.14 0.25 -32.29
C ILE A 12 2.41 -0.58 -31.03
N THR A 13 3.54 -0.32 -30.38
CA THR A 13 3.77 -0.84 -29.02
C THR A 13 2.86 -0.08 -28.06
N ALA A 14 1.78 -0.72 -27.63
CA ALA A 14 0.96 -0.21 -26.55
C ALA A 14 1.81 -0.20 -25.26
N VAL A 15 2.27 0.98 -24.86
CA VAL A 15 2.91 1.18 -23.56
C VAL A 15 1.80 1.12 -22.51
N PHE A 16 1.62 -0.04 -21.90
CA PHE A 16 0.78 -0.16 -20.71
C PHE A 16 1.46 0.60 -19.57
N THR A 17 1.07 1.84 -19.35
CA THR A 17 1.43 2.56 -18.13
C THR A 17 0.71 1.86 -16.96
N GLN A 18 1.45 1.13 -16.17
CA GLN A 18 0.91 0.54 -14.95
C GLN A 18 0.54 1.69 -14.00
N ALA A 19 -0.73 1.77 -13.64
CA ALA A 19 -1.17 2.64 -12.57
C ALA A 19 -0.43 2.23 -11.29
N GLN A 20 0.17 3.20 -10.62
CA GLN A 20 0.90 2.97 -9.38
C GLN A 20 -0.10 2.56 -8.30
N ASP A 21 0.25 1.54 -7.51
CA ASP A 21 -0.60 1.11 -6.39
C ASP A 21 -0.43 2.05 -5.21
N ILE A 22 -1.43 2.89 -4.97
CA ILE A 22 -1.47 3.81 -3.83
C ILE A 22 -2.38 3.31 -2.69
N ASN A 23 -2.88 2.07 -2.76
CA ASN A 23 -3.62 1.47 -1.65
C ASN A 23 -2.78 1.44 -0.38
N GLY A 24 -3.41 1.63 0.76
CA GLY A 24 -2.74 1.43 2.03
C GLY A 24 -2.87 2.58 3.03
N ILE A 25 -1.97 2.58 4.00
CA ILE A 25 -1.90 3.58 5.07
C ILE A 25 -0.84 4.61 4.72
N TRP A 26 -1.25 5.86 4.76
CA TRP A 26 -0.39 7.01 4.51
C TRP A 26 -0.41 7.93 5.70
N LYS A 27 0.74 8.25 6.26
CA LYS A 27 0.88 9.10 7.45
C LYS A 27 1.78 10.29 7.18
N GLY A 28 1.47 11.38 7.84
CA GLY A 28 2.33 12.56 7.76
C GLY A 28 1.81 13.70 8.61
N LYS A 29 2.12 14.88 8.13
CA LYS A 29 1.68 16.12 8.76
C LYS A 29 0.91 16.96 7.77
N LEU A 30 -0.14 17.54 8.26
CA LEU A 30 -0.92 18.56 7.58
C LEU A 30 -0.56 19.91 8.19
N VAL A 31 -0.01 20.77 7.37
CA VAL A 31 0.37 22.12 7.74
C VAL A 31 -0.72 23.08 7.30
N MET A 32 -1.14 23.93 8.17
CA MET A 32 -2.18 24.93 7.96
C MET A 32 -1.57 26.33 7.98
N GLU A 33 -2.05 27.22 7.13
CA GLU A 33 -1.73 28.63 7.24
C GLU A 33 -2.30 29.24 8.53
N PRO A 34 -1.79 30.39 9.01
CA PRO A 34 -2.28 31.03 10.23
C PRO A 34 -3.79 31.23 10.23
N GLY A 35 -4.42 31.01 11.38
CA GLY A 35 -5.87 31.18 11.58
C GLY A 35 -6.64 29.90 11.90
N GLY A 36 -6.01 28.73 11.85
CA GLY A 36 -6.61 27.47 12.30
C GLY A 36 -6.41 27.17 13.78
N CYS A 37 -7.10 26.12 14.30
CA CYS A 37 -6.98 25.69 15.71
C CYS A 37 -5.55 25.30 16.08
N MET A 38 -4.87 24.62 15.18
CA MET A 38 -3.47 24.22 15.34
C MET A 38 -2.75 24.38 13.99
N PRO A 39 -1.51 24.88 13.99
CA PRO A 39 -0.78 25.10 12.73
C PRO A 39 -0.31 23.80 12.09
N VAL A 40 -0.19 22.70 12.85
CA VAL A 40 0.24 21.39 12.37
C VAL A 40 -0.54 20.29 13.06
N TYR A 41 -1.09 19.37 12.26
CA TYR A 41 -1.73 18.14 12.71
C TYR A 41 -0.96 16.92 12.23
N ASN A 42 -1.05 15.82 12.97
CA ASN A 42 -0.78 14.53 12.38
C ASN A 42 -1.99 14.11 11.54
N ILE A 43 -1.72 13.46 10.43
CA ILE A 43 -2.76 12.94 9.56
C ILE A 43 -2.44 11.51 9.14
N GLU A 44 -3.48 10.68 9.08
CA GLU A 44 -3.41 9.36 8.52
C GLU A 44 -4.54 9.18 7.51
N PHE A 45 -4.21 8.70 6.31
CA PHE A 45 -5.17 8.18 5.35
C PHE A 45 -5.11 6.66 5.33
N GLN A 46 -6.28 6.02 5.39
CA GLN A 46 -6.46 4.62 5.05
C GLN A 46 -7.18 4.60 3.70
N LEU A 47 -6.43 4.34 2.62
CA LEU A 47 -6.83 4.61 1.25
C LEU A 47 -7.01 3.32 0.46
N GLN A 48 -8.11 3.21 -0.27
CA GLN A 48 -8.42 2.14 -1.21
C GLN A 48 -8.71 2.69 -2.60
N VAL A 49 -8.16 2.04 -3.63
CA VAL A 49 -8.37 2.37 -5.04
C VAL A 49 -9.02 1.19 -5.75
N ALA A 50 -10.11 1.47 -6.46
CA ALA A 50 -10.76 0.53 -7.35
C ALA A 50 -10.90 1.18 -8.74
N GLY A 51 -10.07 0.76 -9.69
CA GLY A 51 -9.94 1.47 -10.97
C GLY A 51 -9.41 2.89 -10.78
N SER A 52 -10.19 3.89 -11.15
CA SER A 52 -9.87 5.31 -10.91
C SER A 52 -10.53 5.87 -9.64
N LYS A 53 -11.40 5.13 -8.98
CA LYS A 53 -12.13 5.58 -7.80
C LYS A 53 -11.30 5.37 -6.55
N ILE A 54 -11.21 6.39 -5.70
CA ILE A 54 -10.60 6.35 -4.38
C ILE A 54 -11.70 6.39 -3.33
N THR A 55 -11.54 5.60 -2.27
CA THR A 55 -12.36 5.65 -1.05
C THR A 55 -11.48 5.44 0.17
N GLY A 56 -11.91 5.88 1.34
CA GLY A 56 -11.19 5.65 2.57
C GLY A 56 -11.63 6.52 3.72
N VAL A 57 -10.78 6.56 4.75
CA VAL A 57 -10.96 7.40 5.92
C VAL A 57 -9.70 8.21 6.20
N SER A 58 -9.88 9.43 6.67
CA SER A 58 -8.82 10.28 7.20
C SER A 58 -8.96 10.42 8.71
N TYR A 59 -7.83 10.46 9.40
CA TYR A 59 -7.73 10.82 10.79
C TYR A 59 -6.84 12.04 10.91
N HIS A 60 -7.38 13.10 11.51
CA HIS A 60 -6.65 14.31 11.87
C HIS A 60 -6.49 14.31 13.38
N TYR A 61 -5.26 14.25 13.90
CA TYR A 61 -5.05 13.96 15.30
C TYR A 61 -3.82 14.67 15.90
N SER A 62 -3.93 15.01 17.18
CA SER A 62 -2.77 15.31 18.02
C SER A 62 -2.19 14.03 18.60
N ASP A 63 -3.05 13.13 19.04
CA ASP A 63 -2.76 11.79 19.57
C ASP A 63 -3.95 10.86 19.28
N THR A 64 -3.86 9.59 19.66
CA THR A 64 -4.90 8.58 19.37
C THR A 64 -6.18 8.72 20.21
N ALA A 65 -6.20 9.60 21.24
CA ALA A 65 -7.40 9.93 22.01
C ALA A 65 -8.09 11.20 21.48
N ASN A 66 -7.31 12.11 20.86
CA ASN A 66 -7.78 13.40 20.37
C ASN A 66 -7.67 13.46 18.85
N TYR A 67 -8.76 13.12 18.16
CA TYR A 67 -8.80 13.02 16.71
C TYR A 67 -10.17 13.39 16.11
N VAL A 68 -10.14 13.74 14.85
CA VAL A 68 -11.30 13.81 13.96
C VAL A 68 -11.17 12.73 12.91
N LYS A 69 -12.19 11.90 12.75
CA LYS A 69 -12.27 10.88 11.68
C LYS A 69 -13.29 11.33 10.65
N GLU A 70 -12.88 11.29 9.39
CA GLU A 70 -13.69 11.67 8.25
C GLU A 70 -13.66 10.58 7.18
N ASN A 71 -14.79 10.34 6.52
CA ASN A 71 -14.80 9.53 5.31
C ASN A 71 -14.40 10.41 4.13
N PHE A 72 -13.76 9.81 3.14
CA PHE A 72 -13.47 10.49 1.91
C PHE A 72 -13.73 9.63 0.67
N GLU A 73 -13.92 10.31 -0.44
CA GLU A 73 -13.90 9.74 -1.79
C GLU A 73 -13.04 10.58 -2.71
N GLY A 74 -12.65 10.00 -3.86
CA GLY A 74 -11.78 10.70 -4.77
C GLY A 74 -11.58 10.01 -6.09
N ILE A 75 -10.68 10.59 -6.88
CA ILE A 75 -10.31 10.10 -8.19
C ILE A 75 -8.79 10.06 -8.30
N TYR A 76 -8.29 8.94 -8.79
CA TYR A 76 -6.90 8.75 -9.19
C TYR A 76 -6.82 8.69 -10.71
N LYS A 77 -6.16 9.65 -11.31
CA LYS A 77 -6.02 9.71 -12.76
C LYS A 77 -4.61 10.17 -13.15
N ARG A 78 -3.85 9.28 -13.81
CA ARG A 78 -2.42 9.49 -14.12
C ARG A 78 -1.65 9.71 -12.81
N ASP A 79 -1.02 10.91 -12.66
CA ASP A 79 -0.24 11.25 -11.46
C ASP A 79 -1.02 12.13 -10.47
N SER A 80 -2.27 12.48 -10.78
CA SER A 80 -3.13 13.34 -9.96
C SER A 80 -4.08 12.53 -9.10
N ILE A 81 -4.10 12.85 -7.82
CA ILE A 81 -4.94 12.25 -6.80
C ILE A 81 -5.81 13.36 -6.21
N LEU A 82 -7.09 13.33 -6.53
CA LEU A 82 -8.07 14.25 -5.94
C LEU A 82 -8.86 13.51 -4.87
N ILE A 83 -8.82 14.00 -3.63
CA ILE A 83 -9.57 13.44 -2.50
C ILE A 83 -10.49 14.51 -1.94
N ASN A 84 -11.75 14.16 -1.68
CA ASN A 84 -12.72 15.01 -1.02
C ASN A 84 -13.22 14.31 0.24
N GLU A 85 -13.04 14.91 1.40
CA GLU A 85 -13.73 14.51 2.62
C GLU A 85 -15.21 14.79 2.49
N ILE A 86 -16.05 13.82 2.89
CA ILE A 86 -17.50 13.87 2.69
C ILE A 86 -18.29 13.95 3.99
N GLY A 87 -17.61 13.87 5.13
CA GLY A 87 -18.26 14.07 6.43
C GLY A 87 -17.46 13.52 7.59
N VAL A 88 -17.61 14.20 8.72
CA VAL A 88 -17.06 13.76 10.01
C VAL A 88 -17.88 12.60 10.55
N THR A 89 -17.22 11.51 10.90
CA THR A 89 -17.85 10.32 11.50
C THR A 89 -17.56 10.18 12.98
N THR A 90 -16.46 10.74 13.45
CA THR A 90 -16.07 10.75 14.86
C THR A 90 -15.32 12.03 15.18
N PHE A 91 -15.60 12.61 16.33
CA PHE A 91 -15.07 13.89 16.75
C PHE A 91 -14.66 13.85 18.23
N HIS A 92 -13.37 13.84 18.49
CA HIS A 92 -12.78 13.88 19.82
C HIS A 92 -11.69 14.96 19.86
N VAL A 93 -12.11 16.22 19.95
CA VAL A 93 -11.21 17.39 20.04
C VAL A 93 -11.82 18.43 20.96
N PRO A 94 -11.05 19.41 21.47
CA PRO A 94 -11.55 20.51 22.28
C PRO A 94 -12.72 21.25 21.64
N SER A 95 -13.67 21.71 22.45
CA SER A 95 -14.94 22.30 22.00
C SER A 95 -14.79 23.62 21.23
N ASP A 96 -13.68 24.27 21.32
CA ASP A 96 -13.33 25.52 20.62
C ASP A 96 -12.75 25.29 19.21
N CYS A 97 -12.51 24.03 18.84
CA CYS A 97 -11.99 23.67 17.54
C CYS A 97 -13.08 23.18 16.59
N VAL A 98 -13.28 23.88 15.49
CA VAL A 98 -14.26 23.53 14.46
C VAL A 98 -13.56 22.75 13.35
N PRO A 99 -13.98 21.49 13.06
CA PRO A 99 -13.41 20.70 11.99
C PRO A 99 -13.67 21.30 10.62
N CYS A 100 -12.68 21.13 9.75
CA CYS A 100 -12.76 21.52 8.34
C CYS A 100 -12.88 20.28 7.46
N ILE A 101 -13.91 20.20 6.65
CA ILE A 101 -14.03 19.23 5.56
C ILE A 101 -13.10 19.66 4.45
N LYS A 102 -12.15 18.81 4.08
CA LYS A 102 -11.02 19.16 3.21
C LYS A 102 -11.12 18.52 1.84
N LYS A 103 -10.50 19.21 0.88
CA LYS A 103 -10.23 18.71 -0.47
C LYS A 103 -8.72 18.73 -0.67
N TYR A 104 -8.18 17.62 -1.15
CA TYR A 104 -6.75 17.44 -1.38
C TYR A 104 -6.49 17.27 -2.86
N LEU A 105 -5.45 17.94 -3.33
CA LEU A 105 -4.86 17.71 -4.65
C LEU A 105 -3.43 17.23 -4.42
N LEU A 106 -3.20 15.95 -4.69
CA LEU A 106 -1.94 15.30 -4.40
C LEU A 106 -1.30 14.73 -5.65
N THR A 107 0.01 14.54 -5.58
CA THR A 107 0.80 13.79 -6.55
C THR A 107 1.56 12.67 -5.84
N TYR A 108 1.74 11.56 -6.54
CA TYR A 108 2.53 10.44 -6.03
C TYR A 108 3.99 10.64 -6.40
N HIS A 109 4.88 10.42 -5.44
CA HIS A 109 6.31 10.46 -5.61
C HIS A 109 6.90 9.12 -5.17
N LYS A 110 7.49 8.42 -6.13
CA LYS A 110 8.26 7.22 -5.83
C LYS A 110 9.63 7.67 -5.30
N GLY A 111 10.03 7.18 -4.13
CA GLY A 111 11.36 7.40 -3.59
C GLY A 111 12.47 6.83 -4.46
N GLY A 112 13.71 7.21 -4.22
CA GLY A 112 14.89 6.85 -5.00
C GLY A 112 15.34 5.38 -4.91
N GLY A 113 14.49 4.48 -4.44
CA GLY A 113 14.72 3.04 -4.35
C GLY A 113 13.41 2.27 -4.38
N ASN A 114 13.47 0.93 -4.38
CA ASN A 114 12.29 0.07 -4.31
C ASN A 114 11.78 -0.11 -2.86
N VAL A 115 12.01 0.86 -1.99
CA VAL A 115 11.64 0.80 -0.56
C VAL A 115 10.29 1.49 -0.38
N VAL A 116 9.27 0.73 0.03
CA VAL A 116 7.89 1.22 0.26
C VAL A 116 7.83 2.44 1.19
N SER A 117 8.77 2.54 2.15
CA SER A 117 8.84 3.68 3.10
C SER A 117 9.33 5.01 2.50
N GLU A 118 9.75 5.02 1.24
CA GLU A 118 10.18 6.25 0.56
C GLU A 118 9.08 6.80 -0.36
N GLU A 119 7.99 6.05 -0.56
CA GLU A 119 6.85 6.52 -1.33
C GLU A 119 6.13 7.64 -0.59
N GLN A 120 5.79 8.70 -1.31
CA GLN A 120 5.12 9.87 -0.74
C GLN A 120 3.94 10.34 -1.60
N LEU A 121 2.91 10.83 -0.92
CA LEU A 121 1.87 11.68 -1.50
C LEU A 121 2.12 13.11 -1.03
N ARG A 122 2.25 14.03 -1.96
CA ARG A 122 2.53 15.45 -1.68
C ARG A 122 1.53 16.34 -2.39
N GLY A 123 1.16 17.44 -1.75
CA GLY A 123 0.30 18.41 -2.39
C GLY A 123 -0.26 19.46 -1.45
N SER A 124 -1.39 20.00 -1.83
CA SER A 124 -2.09 21.05 -1.11
C SER A 124 -3.51 20.61 -0.75
N TRP A 125 -4.09 21.32 0.18
CA TRP A 125 -5.49 21.15 0.56
C TRP A 125 -6.16 22.49 0.76
N THR A 126 -7.47 22.48 0.59
CA THR A 126 -8.41 23.57 0.94
C THR A 126 -9.54 22.97 1.74
N GLY A 127 -10.28 23.79 2.48
CA GLY A 127 -11.38 23.26 3.27
C GLY A 127 -12.42 24.33 3.61
N LYS A 128 -13.54 23.83 4.13
CA LYS A 128 -14.62 24.65 4.72
C LYS A 128 -15.11 23.98 5.99
N THR A 129 -15.64 24.76 6.91
CA THR A 129 -16.34 24.22 8.07
C THR A 129 -17.49 23.30 7.64
N MET A 130 -17.94 22.42 8.54
CA MET A 130 -18.99 21.43 8.25
C MET A 130 -20.29 22.07 7.71
N ASP A 131 -20.64 23.28 8.18
CA ASP A 131 -21.78 24.05 7.70
C ASP A 131 -21.53 24.81 6.39
N GLY A 132 -20.30 24.72 5.87
CA GLY A 132 -19.86 25.34 4.60
C GLY A 132 -19.68 26.85 4.63
N LYS A 133 -19.91 27.51 5.79
CA LYS A 133 -19.97 28.98 5.87
C LYS A 133 -18.59 29.62 5.96
N ILE A 134 -17.64 28.98 6.63
CA ILE A 134 -16.29 29.54 6.86
C ILE A 134 -15.30 28.78 6.00
N ILE A 135 -14.47 29.50 5.27
CA ILE A 135 -13.32 28.94 4.54
C ILE A 135 -12.21 28.73 5.55
N CYS A 136 -11.71 27.49 5.64
CA CYS A 136 -10.57 27.19 6.49
C CYS A 136 -9.26 27.65 5.80
N PRO A 137 -8.27 28.12 6.57
CA PRO A 137 -6.96 28.43 6.01
C PRO A 137 -6.42 27.23 5.25
N PRO A 138 -5.98 27.40 3.99
CA PRO A 138 -5.45 26.32 3.19
C PRO A 138 -4.09 25.87 3.72
N GLY A 139 -3.53 24.81 3.14
CA GLY A 139 -2.22 24.35 3.56
C GLY A 139 -1.62 23.30 2.64
N THR A 140 -0.51 22.75 3.11
CA THR A 140 0.23 21.69 2.41
C THR A 140 0.19 20.39 3.19
N ILE A 141 0.44 19.29 2.48
CA ILE A 141 0.46 17.96 3.06
C ILE A 141 1.56 17.12 2.43
N VAL A 142 2.27 16.37 3.26
CA VAL A 142 3.20 15.34 2.85
C VAL A 142 2.91 14.08 3.64
N LEU A 143 2.60 13.01 2.93
CA LEU A 143 2.32 11.70 3.49
C LEU A 143 3.35 10.70 3.00
N THR A 144 3.76 9.80 3.87
CA THR A 144 4.63 8.67 3.57
C THR A 144 3.85 7.38 3.79
N ARG A 145 4.10 6.35 3.00
CA ARG A 145 3.47 5.05 3.16
C ARG A 145 3.93 4.38 4.45
N PHE A 146 2.99 3.76 5.17
CA PHE A 146 3.24 3.03 6.42
C PHE A 146 2.59 1.64 6.38
N ASP A 147 3.15 0.70 7.14
CA ASP A 147 2.66 -0.68 7.23
C ASP A 147 1.57 -0.85 8.30
N LYS A 148 1.51 0.07 9.28
CA LYS A 148 0.56 -0.03 10.41
C LYS A 148 -0.16 1.29 10.64
N SER A 149 -1.47 1.20 10.87
CA SER A 149 -2.30 2.31 11.31
C SER A 149 -2.02 2.65 12.79
N ALA A 150 -2.19 3.93 13.14
CA ALA A 150 -2.29 4.37 14.53
C ALA A 150 -3.68 4.06 15.12
N PHE A 151 -4.68 3.85 14.24
CA PHE A 151 -6.07 3.58 14.56
C PHE A 151 -6.46 2.17 14.14
N LYS A 152 -7.67 1.72 14.52
CA LYS A 152 -8.23 0.47 13.99
C LYS A 152 -8.33 0.56 12.46
N PRO A 153 -7.82 -0.42 11.72
CA PRO A 153 -7.95 -0.43 10.27
C PRO A 153 -9.43 -0.43 9.84
N GLU A 154 -9.80 0.51 9.00
CA GLU A 154 -11.14 0.64 8.41
C GLU A 154 -11.17 0.14 6.96
N LEU A 155 -10.02 -0.31 6.46
CA LEU A 155 -9.91 -0.87 5.12
C LEU A 155 -10.80 -2.12 5.03
N LYS A 156 -11.70 -2.13 4.08
CA LYS A 156 -12.52 -3.32 3.78
C LYS A 156 -11.60 -4.34 3.12
N LEU A 157 -11.16 -5.31 3.89
CA LEU A 157 -10.40 -6.42 3.36
C LEU A 157 -11.29 -7.21 2.38
N PRO A 158 -10.75 -7.66 1.24
CA PRO A 158 -11.53 -8.40 0.26
C PRO A 158 -11.99 -9.75 0.84
N PRO A 159 -13.13 -10.27 0.37
CA PRO A 159 -13.62 -11.58 0.81
C PRO A 159 -12.60 -12.71 0.62
N SER A 160 -11.78 -12.64 -0.42
CA SER A 160 -10.68 -13.59 -0.66
C SER A 160 -9.65 -13.62 0.47
N LEU A 161 -9.43 -12.51 1.17
CA LEU A 161 -8.55 -12.46 2.33
C LEU A 161 -9.27 -12.84 3.64
N THR A 162 -10.54 -12.44 3.81
CA THR A 162 -11.25 -12.58 5.10
C THR A 162 -12.04 -13.86 5.26
N LYS A 163 -12.51 -14.46 4.15
CA LYS A 163 -13.35 -15.67 4.18
C LYS A 163 -12.54 -16.95 3.97
N ARG A 164 -11.40 -16.87 3.31
CA ARG A 164 -10.52 -18.02 3.11
C ARG A 164 -9.67 -18.28 4.35
N LYS A 165 -9.40 -19.54 4.64
CA LYS A 165 -8.47 -19.93 5.70
C LYS A 165 -7.07 -19.49 5.35
N THR A 166 -6.35 -18.83 6.24
CA THR A 166 -4.94 -18.49 6.05
C THR A 166 -4.07 -19.60 6.64
N GLU A 167 -3.28 -20.25 5.79
CA GLU A 167 -2.37 -21.33 6.19
C GLU A 167 -0.92 -20.85 6.26
N LEU A 168 -0.30 -21.02 7.45
CA LEU A 168 1.12 -20.72 7.64
C LEU A 168 1.97 -21.78 6.92
N VAL A 169 2.63 -21.37 5.85
CA VAL A 169 3.56 -22.20 5.06
C VAL A 169 4.93 -22.26 5.73
N LYS A 170 5.43 -21.11 6.18
CA LYS A 170 6.76 -21.02 6.80
C LYS A 170 6.88 -19.82 7.72
N GLU A 171 7.64 -20.01 8.80
CA GLU A 171 8.20 -18.94 9.62
C GLU A 171 9.68 -18.78 9.28
N ILE A 172 10.13 -17.55 9.01
CA ILE A 172 11.51 -17.25 8.63
C ILE A 172 12.07 -16.22 9.61
N LYS A 173 13.12 -16.60 10.32
CA LYS A 173 13.88 -15.73 11.20
C LYS A 173 14.91 -14.96 10.41
N VAL A 174 14.94 -13.64 10.56
CA VAL A 174 15.81 -12.73 9.81
C VAL A 174 16.55 -11.77 10.73
N ASP A 175 17.77 -11.47 10.39
CA ASP A 175 18.70 -10.60 11.11
C ASP A 175 19.02 -9.30 10.35
N THR A 176 18.22 -9.01 9.33
CA THR A 176 18.38 -7.83 8.46
C THR A 176 17.17 -6.91 8.57
N GLY A 177 17.38 -5.62 8.37
CA GLY A 177 16.33 -4.60 8.41
C GLY A 177 15.47 -4.49 7.14
N SER A 178 15.80 -5.25 6.10
CA SER A 178 15.10 -5.22 4.81
C SER A 178 15.12 -6.60 4.14
N ILE A 179 13.97 -7.01 3.62
CA ILE A 179 13.79 -8.28 2.93
C ILE A 179 13.25 -7.99 1.53
N LYS A 180 13.96 -8.45 0.50
CA LYS A 180 13.44 -8.46 -0.87
C LYS A 180 12.73 -9.78 -1.12
N ILE A 181 11.56 -9.72 -1.74
CA ILE A 181 10.74 -10.89 -2.07
C ILE A 181 10.33 -10.81 -3.53
N ASP A 182 10.59 -11.88 -4.25
CA ASP A 182 10.24 -12.04 -5.66
C ASP A 182 9.24 -13.18 -5.82
N PHE A 183 8.13 -12.93 -6.50
CA PHE A 183 7.13 -13.94 -6.86
C PHE A 183 7.22 -14.24 -8.34
N TYR A 184 7.18 -15.51 -8.68
CA TYR A 184 7.18 -16.03 -10.05
C TYR A 184 6.05 -17.05 -10.20
N ASP A 185 5.68 -17.32 -11.44
CA ASP A 185 4.90 -18.51 -11.75
C ASP A 185 5.70 -19.78 -11.38
N ASN A 186 4.99 -20.79 -10.84
CA ASN A 186 5.62 -22.02 -10.33
C ASN A 186 5.64 -23.14 -11.38
N GLY A 187 6.21 -22.88 -12.54
CA GLY A 187 6.41 -23.92 -13.56
C GLY A 187 5.81 -23.56 -14.90
N GLN A 188 4.63 -24.07 -15.23
CA GLN A 188 3.94 -23.74 -16.47
C GLN A 188 3.15 -22.46 -16.30
N ILE A 189 3.43 -21.46 -17.15
CA ILE A 189 2.69 -20.20 -17.14
C ILE A 189 1.25 -20.50 -17.59
N ASP A 190 0.32 -20.44 -16.67
CA ASP A 190 -1.08 -20.83 -16.87
C ASP A 190 -2.08 -19.70 -16.59
N GLY A 191 -1.56 -18.48 -16.34
CA GLY A 191 -2.37 -17.29 -16.14
C GLY A 191 -2.69 -17.00 -14.66
N ASP A 192 -1.94 -17.56 -13.74
CA ASP A 192 -2.05 -17.30 -12.31
C ASP A 192 -1.89 -15.80 -11.99
N THR A 193 -2.87 -15.26 -11.27
CA THR A 193 -2.89 -13.86 -10.83
C THR A 193 -2.99 -13.82 -9.32
N ILE A 194 -2.13 -13.02 -8.69
CA ILE A 194 -2.07 -12.92 -7.24
C ILE A 194 -2.24 -11.49 -6.73
N SER A 195 -2.73 -11.39 -5.49
CA SER A 195 -2.57 -10.24 -4.61
C SER A 195 -1.75 -10.66 -3.39
N VAL A 196 -0.95 -9.71 -2.86
CA VAL A 196 -0.13 -9.96 -1.67
C VAL A 196 -0.43 -8.89 -0.63
N TYR A 197 -0.62 -9.34 0.61
CA TYR A 197 -0.92 -8.49 1.76
C TYR A 197 0.18 -8.62 2.81
N ALA A 198 0.76 -7.49 3.23
CA ALA A 198 1.68 -7.44 4.36
C ALA A 198 0.93 -6.87 5.57
N ASN A 199 0.77 -7.66 6.64
CA ASN A 199 -0.01 -7.28 7.83
C ASN A 199 -1.42 -6.78 7.48
N ASN A 200 -2.12 -7.49 6.60
CA ASN A 200 -3.43 -7.14 6.02
C ASN A 200 -3.46 -5.90 5.12
N MET A 201 -2.31 -5.31 4.78
CA MET A 201 -2.23 -4.20 3.84
C MET A 201 -1.84 -4.69 2.46
N PRO A 202 -2.55 -4.31 1.39
CA PRO A 202 -2.19 -4.71 0.04
C PRO A 202 -0.85 -4.09 -0.36
N VAL A 203 0.10 -4.93 -0.75
CA VAL A 203 1.42 -4.53 -1.29
C VAL A 203 1.58 -4.93 -2.75
N VAL A 204 0.78 -5.88 -3.20
CA VAL A 204 0.61 -6.26 -4.61
C VAL A 204 -0.88 -6.49 -4.85
N SER A 205 -1.43 -5.97 -5.93
CA SER A 205 -2.84 -6.15 -6.30
C SER A 205 -2.97 -6.66 -7.74
N ASN A 206 -3.69 -7.78 -7.91
CA ASN A 206 -4.05 -8.35 -9.21
C ASN A 206 -2.88 -8.44 -10.21
N ARG A 207 -1.78 -9.06 -9.82
CA ARG A 207 -0.59 -9.20 -10.67
C ARG A 207 -0.50 -10.58 -11.26
N LEU A 208 -0.43 -10.62 -12.59
CA LEU A 208 -0.15 -11.84 -13.35
C LEU A 208 1.26 -12.31 -13.03
N LEU A 209 1.38 -13.59 -12.67
CA LEU A 209 2.67 -14.27 -12.52
C LEU A 209 3.23 -14.67 -13.89
N THR A 210 4.53 -14.57 -14.02
CA THR A 210 5.27 -14.92 -15.24
C THR A 210 6.69 -15.39 -14.87
N THR A 211 7.55 -15.56 -15.86
CA THR A 211 9.00 -15.76 -15.65
C THR A 211 9.73 -14.51 -15.16
N LYS A 212 9.07 -13.32 -15.21
CA LYS A 212 9.61 -12.09 -14.62
C LYS A 212 9.05 -11.91 -13.21
N PRO A 213 9.89 -11.52 -12.23
CA PRO A 213 9.42 -11.41 -10.86
C PRO A 213 8.45 -10.25 -10.63
N VAL A 214 7.45 -10.51 -9.80
CA VAL A 214 6.74 -9.47 -9.07
C VAL A 214 7.50 -9.23 -7.78
N SER A 215 8.22 -8.11 -7.68
CA SER A 215 9.15 -7.84 -6.58
C SER A 215 8.57 -6.86 -5.57
N ILE A 216 8.75 -7.17 -4.29
CA ILE A 216 8.45 -6.27 -3.17
C ILE A 216 9.63 -6.21 -2.20
N ILE A 217 9.69 -5.14 -1.42
CA ILE A 217 10.63 -5.00 -0.31
C ILE A 217 9.82 -4.68 0.94
N ILE A 218 10.01 -5.47 1.99
CA ILE A 218 9.42 -5.22 3.30
C ILE A 218 10.51 -4.87 4.31
N LYS A 219 10.18 -3.98 5.24
CA LYS A 219 11.06 -3.62 6.37
C LYS A 219 10.68 -4.44 7.60
N ILE A 220 11.71 -4.94 8.27
CA ILE A 220 11.59 -5.63 9.55
C ILE A 220 12.74 -5.18 10.44
N ASP A 221 12.44 -4.75 11.65
CA ASP A 221 13.41 -4.20 12.60
C ASP A 221 12.88 -4.33 14.04
N LEU A 222 13.62 -3.78 15.02
CA LEU A 222 13.20 -3.80 16.43
C LEU A 222 11.86 -3.12 16.72
N LYS A 223 11.38 -2.24 15.84
CA LYS A 223 10.05 -1.61 15.95
C LYS A 223 8.97 -2.43 15.27
N ARG A 224 9.38 -3.31 14.34
CA ARG A 224 8.54 -4.17 13.51
C ARG A 224 9.13 -5.58 13.53
N THR A 225 9.03 -6.23 14.69
CA THR A 225 9.65 -7.53 14.96
C THR A 225 8.98 -8.70 14.25
N GLU A 226 7.76 -8.51 13.77
CA GLU A 226 6.99 -9.53 13.06
C GLU A 226 6.31 -8.93 11.84
N GLN A 227 6.33 -9.67 10.72
CA GLN A 227 5.65 -9.32 9.48
C GLN A 227 4.96 -10.56 8.92
N GLU A 228 3.66 -10.47 8.72
CA GLU A 228 2.87 -11.51 8.04
C GLU A 228 2.67 -11.13 6.58
N LEU A 229 3.00 -12.04 5.69
CA LEU A 229 2.80 -11.89 4.26
C LEU A 229 1.82 -12.95 3.79
N ILE A 230 0.66 -12.52 3.27
CA ILE A 230 -0.40 -13.42 2.79
C ILE A 230 -0.50 -13.28 1.28
N MET A 231 -0.32 -14.39 0.57
CA MET A 231 -0.60 -14.50 -0.85
C MET A 231 -2.02 -14.99 -1.06
N VAL A 232 -2.77 -14.25 -1.87
CA VAL A 232 -4.13 -14.56 -2.31
C VAL A 232 -4.11 -14.82 -3.80
N GLY A 233 -4.53 -16.01 -4.23
CA GLY A 233 -4.84 -16.29 -5.64
C GLY A 233 -6.13 -15.58 -6.03
N GLU A 234 -6.08 -14.73 -7.03
CA GLU A 234 -7.24 -13.98 -7.53
C GLU A 234 -8.03 -14.77 -8.58
N ASN A 235 -7.37 -15.76 -9.17
CA ASN A 235 -7.94 -16.77 -10.05
C ASN A 235 -7.29 -18.13 -9.77
N LEU A 236 -7.69 -19.15 -10.49
CA LEU A 236 -7.13 -20.51 -10.37
C LEU A 236 -6.19 -20.87 -11.55
N GLY A 237 -5.89 -19.91 -12.43
CA GLY A 237 -5.18 -20.21 -13.67
C GLY A 237 -5.94 -21.17 -14.57
N SER A 238 -5.28 -21.70 -15.57
CA SER A 238 -5.81 -22.82 -16.37
C SER A 238 -5.52 -24.19 -15.75
N ILE A 239 -4.64 -24.24 -14.75
CA ILE A 239 -4.23 -25.47 -14.02
C ILE A 239 -4.34 -25.23 -12.51
N PRO A 240 -5.53 -25.43 -11.90
CA PRO A 240 -5.71 -25.24 -10.45
C PRO A 240 -4.81 -26.15 -9.59
N PRO A 241 -4.43 -25.70 -8.39
CA PRO A 241 -4.70 -24.42 -7.76
C PRO A 241 -3.73 -23.31 -8.22
N ASN A 242 -4.03 -22.02 -7.89
CA ASN A 242 -3.08 -20.92 -8.09
C ASN A 242 -1.80 -21.18 -7.28
N THR A 243 -0.65 -21.16 -7.95
CA THR A 243 0.64 -21.48 -7.36
C THR A 243 1.69 -20.40 -7.67
N ALA A 244 2.54 -20.10 -6.71
CA ALA A 244 3.63 -19.17 -6.87
C ALA A 244 4.95 -19.72 -6.31
N LEU A 245 6.04 -19.49 -7.02
CA LEU A 245 7.37 -19.61 -6.49
C LEU A 245 7.75 -18.28 -5.82
N MET A 246 7.92 -18.29 -4.51
CA MET A 246 8.38 -17.15 -3.72
C MET A 246 9.86 -17.30 -3.39
N ILE A 247 10.66 -16.31 -3.75
CA ILE A 247 12.09 -16.24 -3.40
C ILE A 247 12.29 -15.06 -2.44
N VAL A 248 12.87 -15.36 -1.28
CA VAL A 248 13.15 -14.38 -0.23
C VAL A 248 14.63 -14.16 -0.12
N TYR A 249 15.05 -12.89 -0.17
CA TYR A 249 16.45 -12.48 0.04
C TYR A 249 16.49 -11.65 1.34
N ALA A 250 17.15 -12.23 2.35
CA ALA A 250 17.30 -11.63 3.68
C ALA A 250 18.79 -11.59 4.05
N GLY A 251 19.44 -10.43 3.82
CA GLY A 251 20.88 -10.30 3.92
C GLY A 251 21.60 -11.28 2.97
N ASN A 252 22.45 -12.14 3.53
CA ASN A 252 23.16 -13.18 2.77
C ASN A 252 22.37 -14.49 2.63
N LYS A 253 21.18 -14.58 3.18
CA LYS A 253 20.33 -15.77 3.16
C LYS A 253 19.32 -15.69 2.02
N ARG A 254 19.09 -16.82 1.35
CA ARG A 254 18.08 -16.97 0.30
C ARG A 254 17.18 -18.14 0.67
N TYR A 255 15.88 -17.91 0.65
CA TYR A 255 14.87 -18.96 0.86
C TYR A 255 14.03 -19.10 -0.40
N GLN A 256 13.60 -20.33 -0.67
CA GLN A 256 12.70 -20.67 -1.76
C GLN A 256 11.49 -21.39 -1.18
N LEU A 257 10.29 -20.92 -1.54
CA LEU A 257 9.03 -21.43 -1.05
C LEU A 257 8.05 -21.58 -2.20
N TYR A 258 7.26 -22.63 -2.15
CA TYR A 258 6.12 -22.84 -3.04
C TYR A 258 4.85 -22.50 -2.29
N LEU A 259 4.12 -21.53 -2.78
CA LEU A 259 2.88 -21.06 -2.19
C LEU A 259 1.70 -21.53 -3.03
N THR A 260 0.63 -21.92 -2.37
CA THR A 260 -0.61 -22.37 -3.01
C THR A 260 -1.78 -21.63 -2.42
N SER A 261 -2.64 -21.09 -3.26
CA SER A 261 -3.89 -20.44 -2.87
C SER A 261 -5.03 -20.94 -3.76
N ASP A 262 -6.20 -21.16 -3.16
CA ASP A 262 -7.40 -21.59 -3.85
C ASP A 262 -8.64 -20.85 -3.31
N GLU A 263 -9.83 -21.30 -3.63
CA GLU A 263 -11.08 -20.69 -3.17
C GLU A 263 -11.35 -20.84 -1.66
N GLN A 264 -10.61 -21.72 -0.98
CA GLN A 264 -10.80 -22.06 0.44
C GLN A 264 -9.67 -21.55 1.32
N LYS A 265 -8.47 -21.38 0.76
CA LYS A 265 -7.27 -21.02 1.53
C LYS A 265 -6.33 -20.05 0.83
N ASN A 266 -5.59 -19.30 1.64
CA ASN A 266 -4.48 -18.44 1.27
C ASN A 266 -3.20 -18.93 1.92
N ALA A 267 -2.06 -18.71 1.26
CA ALA A 267 -0.74 -19.02 1.82
C ALA A 267 -0.18 -17.84 2.62
N MET A 268 0.35 -18.12 3.80
CA MET A 268 1.01 -17.11 4.65
C MET A 268 2.46 -17.48 4.92
N VAL A 269 3.33 -16.48 4.89
CA VAL A 269 4.71 -16.58 5.38
C VAL A 269 4.91 -15.53 6.47
N ARG A 270 5.46 -15.94 7.60
CA ARG A 270 5.74 -15.06 8.73
C ARG A 270 7.24 -14.80 8.82
N PHE A 271 7.62 -13.55 8.93
CA PHE A 271 9.00 -13.14 9.17
C PHE A 271 9.13 -12.64 10.60
N ILE A 272 10.16 -13.12 11.30
CA ILE A 272 10.48 -12.72 12.68
C ILE A 272 11.87 -12.10 12.69
N TYR A 273 11.98 -10.87 13.19
CA TYR A 273 13.28 -10.23 13.39
C TYR A 273 13.99 -10.79 14.60
N GLU A 274 15.17 -11.34 14.38
CA GLU A 274 16.10 -11.74 15.43
C GLU A 274 17.33 -10.84 15.38
N LYS A 275 17.65 -10.23 16.53
CA LYS A 275 18.82 -9.34 16.62
C LYS A 275 20.08 -10.14 16.26
N PRO A 276 20.98 -9.60 15.41
CA PRO A 276 22.22 -10.27 15.08
C PRO A 276 23.03 -10.56 16.35
N VAL A 277 23.48 -11.80 16.52
CA VAL A 277 24.41 -12.15 17.59
C VAL A 277 25.78 -11.63 17.21
N VAL A 278 26.23 -10.56 17.87
CA VAL A 278 27.60 -10.07 17.72
C VAL A 278 28.53 -11.08 18.39
N GLN A 279 29.20 -11.90 17.58
CA GLN A 279 30.30 -12.71 18.11
C GLN A 279 31.44 -11.74 18.45
N VAL A 280 31.63 -11.45 19.73
CA VAL A 280 32.85 -10.80 20.22
C VAL A 280 33.97 -11.80 20.02
N LYS A 281 34.81 -11.59 19.02
CA LYS A 281 36.08 -12.31 18.93
C LYS A 281 36.92 -11.84 20.12
N THR A 282 37.02 -12.64 21.14
CA THR A 282 38.08 -12.55 22.17
C THR A 282 39.41 -12.78 21.46
N GLN A 283 40.24 -11.74 21.38
CA GLN A 283 41.64 -11.83 20.99
C GLN A 283 42.46 -12.49 22.08
#